data_cb04e8959563c97ef6221bd208acd47e
#
_entry.id   cb04e8959563c97ef6221bd208acd47e
#
_cell.length_a   1.000
_cell.length_b   1.000
_cell.length_c   1.000
_cell.angle_alpha   90.00
_cell.angle_beta   90.00
_cell.angle_gamma   90.00
#
_symmetry.space_group_name_H-M   'P 1'
#
loop_
_entity.id
_entity.type
_entity.pdbx_description
1 polymer ?
#
loop_
_entity_poly.entity_id
_entity_poly.type
_entity_poly.pdbx_seq_one_letter_code
_entity_poly.pdbx_strand_id
1 'polypeptide(L)'
;MNVIKHAILCIIDDVKSTQFFHLIKEGKLPNFKKLMETGIFCKNCVTDFPSVTFPTQVSIITGTSTGDYRNEPCHGVPAYNWLDRDFAPPRFRSYGTYGTDEKIQIYKINDDLGYNCQTVLEMVGDGENTASITQFINRGASYFYPESKMKLVLYYLLLRNTPRLEHYLLTANTMVVNKMLDCFKRSRKYFEKNEAPIASLLWFMTSDILMHLYGSKSEIYKKNLMHIDKVIGILIEELNKLGFLDETVIAITSDHGNYDAKKVGNLSNFVNQSGLTHYHYRKNPLGNMDIAEFTGIGMFNFKSSDNQNQYRWDHPSNSELRKYGLKGVNVFDKLLQIEGVKLMYHRSDGNTYKNGRIQLYKKNDENHIVKATIFYNGNGHDYMTKYVPDNPEEDIFNYNSYERAAHLLDGKFHSINEWLEATYHLDYPLYVDLLPRHFKNPRAADIIVSTKGTIVYHVKHGKKKNHGLHCHDIGLRESSVVPLLIGGTQEVPHMEIPFCKITDIVPTLLAMLGKKPHISVIGKSLI
;
A
#
# COMPACT_ATOMS: atom_id res chain seq x y z
N MET A 1 -4.79 30.47 -20.60
CA MET A 1 -4.59 29.31 -19.72
C MET A 1 -3.48 29.66 -18.73
N ASN A 2 -3.78 29.66 -17.44
CA ASN A 2 -2.73 29.80 -16.45
C ASN A 2 -1.87 28.53 -16.43
N VAL A 3 -0.57 28.70 -16.29
CA VAL A 3 0.33 27.53 -16.20
C VAL A 3 0.26 26.99 -14.77
N ILE A 4 -0.04 25.72 -14.59
CA ILE A 4 0.00 25.08 -13.27
C ILE A 4 1.46 25.00 -12.82
N LYS A 5 1.76 25.59 -11.65
CA LYS A 5 3.11 25.69 -11.11
C LYS A 5 3.31 24.84 -9.86
N HIS A 6 2.22 24.49 -9.19
CA HIS A 6 2.24 23.79 -7.91
C HIS A 6 1.33 22.56 -7.91
N ALA A 7 1.80 21.45 -7.37
CA ALA A 7 1.00 20.25 -7.15
C ALA A 7 1.06 19.86 -5.67
N ILE A 8 -0.10 19.64 -5.07
CA ILE A 8 -0.24 19.16 -3.69
C ILE A 8 -0.94 17.82 -3.72
N LEU A 9 -0.25 16.75 -3.31
CA LEU A 9 -0.79 15.41 -3.18
C LEU A 9 -1.11 15.13 -1.71
N CYS A 10 -2.40 15.01 -1.41
CA CYS A 10 -2.94 14.69 -0.10
C CYS A 10 -3.32 13.22 -0.03
N ILE A 11 -2.69 12.45 0.85
CA ILE A 11 -3.05 11.08 1.16
C ILE A 11 -3.79 11.07 2.50
N ILE A 12 -5.05 10.62 2.49
CA ILE A 12 -5.85 10.40 3.70
C ILE A 12 -5.80 8.91 3.98
N ASP A 13 -5.14 8.51 5.05
CA ASP A 13 -4.91 7.12 5.41
C ASP A 13 -6.23 6.40 5.70
N ASP A 14 -6.41 5.20 5.12
CA ASP A 14 -7.53 4.31 5.38
C ASP A 14 -8.92 4.92 5.07
N VAL A 15 -9.18 5.25 3.80
CA VAL A 15 -10.50 5.74 3.39
C VAL A 15 -11.09 4.88 2.27
N LYS A 16 -12.13 4.12 2.62
CA LYS A 16 -12.91 3.33 1.68
C LYS A 16 -13.69 4.24 0.71
N SER A 17 -13.54 4.01 -0.58
CA SER A 17 -14.20 4.82 -1.62
C SER A 17 -15.71 4.88 -1.45
N THR A 18 -16.38 3.75 -1.21
CA THR A 18 -17.84 3.69 -1.05
C THR A 18 -18.33 4.56 0.11
N GLN A 19 -17.61 4.58 1.23
CA GLN A 19 -17.95 5.40 2.39
C GLN A 19 -17.68 6.88 2.14
N PHE A 20 -16.57 7.21 1.48
CA PHE A 20 -16.22 8.58 1.16
C PHE A 20 -17.29 9.25 0.27
N PHE A 21 -17.66 8.62 -0.83
CA PHE A 21 -18.69 9.15 -1.73
C PHE A 21 -20.08 9.12 -1.12
N HIS A 22 -20.37 8.20 -0.20
CA HIS A 22 -21.61 8.23 0.58
C HIS A 22 -21.69 9.48 1.47
N LEU A 23 -20.60 9.82 2.19
CA LEU A 23 -20.55 11.03 3.01
C LEU A 23 -20.63 12.32 2.17
N ILE A 24 -20.06 12.34 0.95
CA ILE A 24 -20.24 13.44 -0.01
C ILE A 24 -21.74 13.58 -0.38
N LYS A 25 -22.38 12.48 -0.72
CA LYS A 25 -23.81 12.47 -1.08
C LYS A 25 -24.71 12.95 0.08
N GLU A 26 -24.34 12.63 1.31
CA GLU A 26 -25.05 13.12 2.51
C GLU A 26 -24.73 14.61 2.83
N GLY A 27 -23.89 15.29 2.06
CA GLY A 27 -23.50 16.69 2.29
C GLY A 27 -22.55 16.88 3.48
N LYS A 28 -21.95 15.81 4.02
CA LYS A 28 -21.06 15.84 5.18
C LYS A 28 -19.62 16.27 4.83
N LEU A 29 -19.24 16.21 3.54
CA LEU A 29 -17.94 16.58 3.01
C LEU A 29 -18.07 17.65 1.91
N PRO A 30 -18.48 18.89 2.26
CA PRO A 30 -18.83 19.92 1.28
C PRO A 30 -17.64 20.41 0.45
N ASN A 31 -16.43 20.44 1.01
CA ASN A 31 -15.23 20.90 0.28
C ASN A 31 -14.76 19.84 -0.72
N PHE A 32 -14.78 18.56 -0.35
CA PHE A 32 -14.51 17.45 -1.29
C PHE A 32 -15.59 17.37 -2.37
N LYS A 33 -16.87 17.64 -2.01
CA LYS A 33 -17.96 17.74 -3.00
C LYS A 33 -17.64 18.82 -4.04
N LYS A 34 -17.20 20.00 -3.60
CA LYS A 34 -16.84 21.10 -4.51
C LYS A 34 -15.69 20.71 -5.44
N LEU A 35 -14.63 20.06 -4.92
CA LEU A 35 -13.54 19.55 -5.77
C LEU A 35 -14.02 18.52 -6.78
N MET A 36 -14.92 17.61 -6.39
CA MET A 36 -15.53 16.63 -7.27
C MET A 36 -16.34 17.26 -8.40
N GLU A 37 -17.11 18.32 -8.09
CA GLU A 37 -17.99 19.01 -9.05
C GLU A 37 -17.22 19.93 -10.03
N THR A 38 -15.98 20.27 -9.74
CA THR A 38 -15.17 21.18 -10.57
C THR A 38 -13.94 20.55 -11.18
N GLY A 39 -13.56 19.35 -10.79
CA GLY A 39 -12.34 18.68 -11.23
C GLY A 39 -12.54 17.25 -11.68
N ILE A 40 -11.45 16.49 -11.70
CA ILE A 40 -11.44 15.07 -12.01
C ILE A 40 -11.77 14.27 -10.77
N PHE A 41 -12.60 13.23 -10.91
CA PHE A 41 -12.82 12.28 -9.84
C PHE A 41 -12.95 10.84 -10.33
N CYS A 42 -12.55 9.89 -9.46
CA CYS A 42 -12.70 8.47 -9.70
C CYS A 42 -13.19 7.77 -8.43
N LYS A 43 -14.26 6.97 -8.58
CA LYS A 43 -14.83 6.15 -7.50
C LYS A 43 -14.17 4.78 -7.38
N ASN A 44 -13.43 4.37 -8.39
CA ASN A 44 -12.82 3.04 -8.49
C ASN A 44 -11.31 3.19 -8.78
N CYS A 45 -10.59 3.88 -7.90
CA CYS A 45 -9.14 3.94 -7.95
C CYS A 45 -8.59 2.71 -7.21
N VAL A 46 -7.92 1.80 -7.94
CA VAL A 46 -7.42 0.53 -7.39
C VAL A 46 -6.02 0.74 -6.82
N THR A 47 -5.80 0.28 -5.58
CA THR A 47 -4.49 0.34 -4.90
C THR A 47 -3.58 -0.82 -5.30
N ASP A 48 -2.36 -0.86 -4.73
CA ASP A 48 -1.41 -1.95 -4.92
C ASP A 48 -1.68 -3.13 -3.95
N PHE A 49 -0.97 -4.23 -4.13
CA PHE A 49 -1.02 -5.40 -3.26
C PHE A 49 0.30 -5.59 -2.48
N PRO A 50 0.23 -5.83 -1.16
CA PRO A 50 -0.95 -5.80 -0.29
C PRO A 50 -1.47 -4.38 -0.07
N SER A 51 -2.77 -4.24 0.26
CA SER A 51 -3.40 -2.95 0.57
C SER A 51 -3.01 -2.48 1.98
N VAL A 52 -1.75 -2.11 2.14
CA VAL A 52 -1.11 -1.72 3.40
C VAL A 52 -0.40 -0.39 3.23
N THR A 53 -0.41 0.44 4.25
CA THR A 53 0.01 1.84 4.26
C THR A 53 1.29 2.12 3.43
N PHE A 54 2.43 1.56 3.80
CA PHE A 54 3.69 1.98 3.15
C PHE A 54 3.87 1.48 1.73
N PRO A 55 3.64 0.19 1.36
CA PRO A 55 3.78 -0.20 -0.04
C PRO A 55 2.84 0.59 -0.95
N THR A 56 1.58 0.82 -0.55
CA THR A 56 0.62 1.57 -1.36
C THR A 56 0.94 3.07 -1.43
N GLN A 57 1.37 3.70 -0.32
CA GLN A 57 1.81 5.10 -0.36
C GLN A 57 3.06 5.28 -1.23
N VAL A 58 4.01 4.33 -1.19
CA VAL A 58 5.16 4.37 -2.11
C VAL A 58 4.69 4.25 -3.55
N SER A 59 3.73 3.36 -3.86
CA SER A 59 3.16 3.25 -5.22
C SER A 59 2.49 4.54 -5.67
N ILE A 60 1.75 5.24 -4.78
CA ILE A 60 1.15 6.54 -5.06
C ILE A 60 2.22 7.59 -5.38
N ILE A 61 3.27 7.67 -4.56
CA ILE A 61 4.27 8.75 -4.61
C ILE A 61 5.29 8.55 -5.73
N THR A 62 5.49 7.30 -6.18
CA THR A 62 6.46 6.96 -7.23
C THR A 62 5.80 6.68 -8.59
N GLY A 63 4.48 6.45 -8.63
CA GLY A 63 3.78 6.05 -9.85
C GLY A 63 4.15 4.65 -10.36
N THR A 64 4.76 3.81 -9.51
CA THR A 64 5.13 2.43 -9.84
C THR A 64 4.69 1.46 -8.74
N SER A 65 4.61 0.17 -9.06
CA SER A 65 4.32 -0.90 -8.09
C SER A 65 5.60 -1.50 -7.52
N THR A 66 5.44 -2.38 -6.55
CA THR A 66 6.51 -3.25 -6.08
C THR A 66 7.01 -4.18 -7.20
N GLY A 67 8.23 -4.68 -7.09
CA GLY A 67 8.84 -5.56 -8.08
C GLY A 67 10.27 -5.92 -7.71
N ASP A 68 11.03 -6.46 -8.64
CA ASP A 68 12.45 -6.76 -8.42
C ASP A 68 13.32 -5.50 -8.54
N TYR A 69 13.38 -4.72 -7.47
CA TYR A 69 14.11 -3.46 -7.38
C TYR A 69 15.61 -3.56 -7.71
N ARG A 70 16.18 -4.77 -7.80
CA ARG A 70 17.58 -5.01 -8.19
C ARG A 70 17.75 -5.02 -9.70
N ASN A 71 16.73 -5.44 -10.43
CA ASN A 71 16.79 -5.70 -11.88
C ASN A 71 15.82 -4.85 -12.71
N GLU A 72 14.85 -4.18 -12.08
CA GLU A 72 13.89 -3.33 -12.77
C GLU A 72 13.64 -2.02 -12.02
N PRO A 73 13.24 -0.93 -12.70
CA PRO A 73 12.95 0.33 -12.06
C PRO A 73 11.58 0.28 -11.36
N CYS A 74 11.58 -0.13 -10.08
CA CYS A 74 10.39 -0.22 -9.24
C CYS A 74 10.74 0.13 -7.79
N HIS A 75 9.72 0.32 -6.93
CA HIS A 75 9.99 0.82 -5.58
C HIS A 75 10.52 -0.22 -4.60
N GLY A 76 10.25 -1.51 -4.79
CA GLY A 76 10.85 -2.59 -4.01
C GLY A 76 10.41 -2.73 -2.53
N VAL A 77 9.38 -2.02 -2.09
CA VAL A 77 8.82 -2.12 -0.72
C VAL A 77 7.68 -3.15 -0.73
N PRO A 78 7.84 -4.34 -0.09
CA PRO A 78 6.87 -5.43 -0.25
C PRO A 78 5.69 -5.37 0.73
N ALA A 79 5.90 -4.79 1.92
CA ALA A 79 4.94 -4.82 3.03
C ALA A 79 5.26 -3.74 4.06
N TYR A 80 4.46 -3.67 5.13
CA TYR A 80 4.78 -2.86 6.31
C TYR A 80 5.93 -3.48 7.12
N ASN A 81 5.93 -4.82 7.19
CA ASN A 81 6.97 -5.61 7.83
C ASN A 81 7.44 -6.72 6.88
N TRP A 82 8.74 -6.99 6.83
CA TRP A 82 9.30 -8.13 6.10
C TRP A 82 10.59 -8.66 6.72
N LEU A 83 10.98 -9.87 6.34
CA LEU A 83 12.28 -10.43 6.68
C LEU A 83 13.30 -9.96 5.64
N ASP A 84 14.22 -9.09 6.05
CA ASP A 84 15.29 -8.57 5.18
C ASP A 84 16.40 -9.60 5.05
N ARG A 85 16.38 -10.31 3.91
CA ARG A 85 17.34 -11.37 3.56
C ARG A 85 18.67 -10.84 2.99
N ASP A 86 18.79 -9.55 2.77
CA ASP A 86 20.06 -8.94 2.35
C ASP A 86 21.11 -8.99 3.47
N PHE A 87 20.67 -9.22 4.71
CA PHE A 87 21.55 -9.44 5.85
C PHE A 87 21.81 -10.93 6.11
N ALA A 88 23.00 -11.25 6.63
CA ALA A 88 23.37 -12.57 7.12
C ALA A 88 23.88 -12.45 8.58
N PRO A 89 23.08 -12.81 9.58
CA PRO A 89 21.72 -13.38 9.54
C PRO A 89 20.65 -12.35 9.14
N PRO A 90 19.52 -12.81 8.56
CA PRO A 90 18.46 -11.91 8.13
C PRO A 90 17.88 -11.13 9.31
N ARG A 91 17.38 -9.95 9.02
CA ARG A 91 16.82 -9.05 10.02
C ARG A 91 15.36 -8.75 9.73
N PHE A 92 14.60 -8.56 10.79
CA PHE A 92 13.22 -8.12 10.66
C PHE A 92 13.19 -6.61 10.38
N ARG A 93 12.67 -6.24 9.21
CA ARG A 93 12.42 -4.85 8.84
C ARG A 93 10.99 -4.48 9.21
N SER A 94 10.81 -3.37 9.93
CA SER A 94 9.51 -2.81 10.26
C SER A 94 9.58 -1.29 10.25
N TYR A 95 8.60 -0.64 9.67
CA TYR A 95 8.48 0.82 9.71
C TYR A 95 7.76 1.31 10.96
N GLY A 96 7.09 0.41 11.68
CA GLY A 96 6.48 0.71 12.98
C GLY A 96 7.52 0.95 14.06
N THR A 97 7.03 1.41 15.22
CA THR A 97 7.85 1.68 16.40
C THR A 97 8.00 0.45 17.32
N TYR A 98 7.50 -0.71 16.92
CA TYR A 98 7.40 -1.90 17.77
C TYR A 98 8.07 -3.12 17.17
N GLY A 99 8.81 -3.83 18.04
CA GLY A 99 9.22 -5.20 17.82
C GLY A 99 10.56 -5.41 17.16
N THR A 100 11.32 -4.37 16.84
CA THR A 100 12.70 -4.47 16.36
C THR A 100 13.69 -3.97 17.39
N ASP A 101 14.92 -4.47 17.35
CA ASP A 101 16.00 -4.00 18.22
C ASP A 101 16.47 -2.58 17.85
N GLU A 102 16.13 -2.10 16.66
CA GLU A 102 16.39 -0.73 16.23
C GLU A 102 15.14 0.13 16.45
N LYS A 103 15.27 1.11 17.31
CA LYS A 103 14.18 2.06 17.60
C LYS A 103 13.94 2.97 16.41
N ILE A 104 12.67 3.09 15.99
CA ILE A 104 12.18 4.05 14.98
C ILE A 104 12.87 3.89 13.61
N GLN A 105 12.37 2.95 12.81
CA GLN A 105 12.88 2.69 11.46
C GLN A 105 12.07 3.39 10.35
N ILE A 106 11.08 4.19 10.69
CA ILE A 106 10.11 4.75 9.73
C ILE A 106 10.78 5.53 8.58
N TYR A 107 11.85 6.29 8.88
CA TYR A 107 12.58 7.05 7.86
C TYR A 107 13.48 6.17 6.96
N LYS A 108 13.73 4.92 7.34
CA LYS A 108 14.48 3.98 6.51
C LYS A 108 13.72 3.56 5.25
N ILE A 109 12.44 3.88 5.17
CA ILE A 109 11.67 3.67 3.95
C ILE A 109 12.31 4.35 2.74
N ASN A 110 12.96 5.49 2.94
CA ASN A 110 13.65 6.21 1.86
C ASN A 110 14.90 5.48 1.36
N ASP A 111 15.60 4.75 2.26
CA ASP A 111 16.76 3.92 1.93
C ASP A 111 16.32 2.60 1.26
N ASP A 112 15.10 2.13 1.57
CA ASP A 112 14.55 0.89 1.04
C ASP A 112 13.95 1.03 -0.37
N LEU A 113 13.71 2.25 -0.84
CA LEU A 113 13.25 2.50 -2.21
C LEU A 113 14.31 2.05 -3.23
N GLY A 114 13.87 1.39 -4.30
CA GLY A 114 14.74 0.99 -5.39
C GLY A 114 15.57 2.18 -5.93
N TYR A 115 16.85 1.95 -6.19
CA TYR A 115 17.75 3.01 -6.63
C TYR A 115 17.38 3.60 -8.01
N ASN A 116 16.75 2.78 -8.88
CA ASN A 116 16.23 3.20 -10.19
C ASN A 116 14.77 3.66 -10.13
N CYS A 117 14.23 3.93 -8.96
CA CYS A 117 12.90 4.45 -8.74
C CYS A 117 12.99 5.89 -8.25
N GLN A 118 12.17 6.78 -8.77
CA GLN A 118 12.08 8.17 -8.31
C GLN A 118 10.71 8.44 -7.68
N THR A 119 10.69 9.30 -6.68
CA THR A 119 9.48 9.90 -6.12
C THR A 119 9.02 11.07 -6.99
N VAL A 120 7.77 11.51 -6.87
CA VAL A 120 7.29 12.72 -7.54
C VAL A 120 8.12 13.96 -7.16
N LEU A 121 8.69 14.00 -5.96
CA LEU A 121 9.54 15.10 -5.50
C LEU A 121 10.89 15.14 -6.24
N GLU A 122 11.43 13.99 -6.62
CA GLU A 122 12.65 13.90 -7.44
C GLU A 122 12.35 14.19 -8.92
N MET A 123 11.16 13.78 -9.41
CA MET A 123 10.79 13.92 -10.83
C MET A 123 10.52 15.36 -11.27
N VAL A 124 10.19 16.27 -10.34
CA VAL A 124 9.96 17.68 -10.71
C VAL A 124 11.23 18.44 -11.08
N GLY A 125 12.39 17.89 -10.75
CA GLY A 125 13.72 18.37 -11.19
C GLY A 125 14.62 18.81 -10.04
N ASP A 126 15.94 18.68 -10.28
CA ASP A 126 16.95 19.05 -9.32
C ASP A 126 16.91 20.55 -9.01
N GLY A 127 17.08 20.90 -7.74
CA GLY A 127 17.08 22.27 -7.26
C GLY A 127 15.70 22.93 -7.22
N GLU A 128 14.62 22.23 -7.49
CA GLU A 128 13.27 22.72 -7.28
C GLU A 128 12.86 22.61 -5.81
N ASN A 129 12.06 23.56 -5.32
CA ASN A 129 11.52 23.51 -3.98
C ASN A 129 10.43 22.44 -3.88
N THR A 130 10.57 21.52 -2.94
CA THR A 130 9.63 20.42 -2.69
C THR A 130 9.37 20.29 -1.20
N ALA A 131 8.16 19.85 -0.81
CA ALA A 131 7.78 19.71 0.59
C ALA A 131 7.16 18.33 0.89
N SER A 132 7.46 17.77 2.07
CA SER A 132 6.84 16.56 2.59
C SER A 132 6.34 16.81 4.02
N ILE A 133 5.04 16.89 4.19
CA ILE A 133 4.42 17.22 5.48
C ILE A 133 3.75 15.98 6.07
N THR A 134 4.28 15.52 7.21
CA THR A 134 3.89 14.29 7.91
C THR A 134 4.04 13.00 7.09
N GLN A 135 4.50 13.10 5.84
CA GLN A 135 4.80 11.97 4.99
C GLN A 135 6.27 11.53 5.20
N PHE A 136 6.47 10.25 5.56
CA PHE A 136 7.80 9.71 5.84
C PHE A 136 8.57 9.29 4.60
N ILE A 137 7.89 9.13 3.47
CA ILE A 137 8.49 8.98 2.15
C ILE A 137 8.81 10.38 1.67
N ASN A 138 10.07 10.80 1.90
CA ASN A 138 10.51 12.18 1.68
C ASN A 138 11.80 12.30 0.85
N ARG A 139 12.19 11.23 0.15
CA ARG A 139 13.32 11.27 -0.79
C ARG A 139 13.03 12.29 -1.88
N GLY A 140 13.94 13.25 -2.08
CA GLY A 140 13.76 14.41 -2.98
C GLY A 140 13.06 15.62 -2.35
N ALA A 141 12.72 15.60 -1.05
CA ALA A 141 12.13 16.75 -0.39
C ALA A 141 13.21 17.78 0.01
N SER A 142 13.06 19.05 -0.40
CA SER A 142 13.87 20.18 0.09
C SER A 142 13.52 20.53 1.53
N TYR A 143 12.24 20.34 1.89
CA TYR A 143 11.75 20.50 3.26
C TYR A 143 10.84 19.34 3.64
N PHE A 144 11.01 18.79 4.85
CA PHE A 144 10.09 17.79 5.39
C PHE A 144 9.76 18.03 6.86
N TYR A 145 8.58 17.66 7.27
CA TYR A 145 8.10 17.78 8.64
C TYR A 145 7.45 16.45 9.10
N PRO A 146 7.73 15.95 10.32
CA PRO A 146 8.65 16.48 11.34
C PRO A 146 10.13 16.22 11.00
N GLU A 147 10.95 17.25 11.16
CA GLU A 147 12.40 17.23 10.84
C GLU A 147 13.22 16.39 11.84
N SER A 148 12.61 16.05 12.99
CA SER A 148 13.29 15.40 14.10
C SER A 148 12.58 14.11 14.51
N LYS A 149 13.35 13.00 14.58
CA LYS A 149 12.86 11.72 15.13
C LYS A 149 12.29 11.88 16.55
N MET A 150 12.84 12.79 17.35
CA MET A 150 12.37 13.03 18.72
C MET A 150 10.97 13.68 18.75
N LYS A 151 10.70 14.63 17.83
CA LYS A 151 9.34 15.20 17.65
C LYS A 151 8.34 14.12 17.26
N LEU A 152 8.74 13.21 16.37
CA LEU A 152 7.91 12.08 15.96
C LEU A 152 7.58 11.14 17.14
N VAL A 153 8.60 10.78 17.94
CA VAL A 153 8.40 9.97 19.16
C VAL A 153 7.44 10.63 20.11
N LEU A 154 7.62 11.92 20.35
CA LEU A 154 6.77 12.70 21.25
C LEU A 154 5.31 12.72 20.76
N TYR A 155 5.09 12.97 19.47
CA TYR A 155 3.77 12.88 18.84
C TYR A 155 3.15 11.51 19.03
N TYR A 156 3.91 10.46 18.76
CA TYR A 156 3.44 9.10 18.89
C TYR A 156 3.08 8.72 20.32
N LEU A 157 3.88 9.14 21.30
CA LEU A 157 3.60 8.93 22.72
C LEU A 157 2.35 9.71 23.18
N LEU A 158 2.18 10.95 22.71
CA LEU A 158 1.00 11.76 22.99
C LEU A 158 -0.28 11.11 22.41
N LEU A 159 -0.25 10.67 21.16
CA LEU A 159 -1.39 10.03 20.50
C LEU A 159 -1.80 8.71 21.18
N ARG A 160 -0.84 8.00 21.77
CA ARG A 160 -1.08 6.65 22.30
C ARG A 160 -1.65 6.57 23.71
N ASN A 161 -1.41 7.55 24.54
CA ASN A 161 -1.61 7.43 26.01
C ASN A 161 -2.60 8.43 26.61
N THR A 162 -3.39 9.18 25.83
CA THR A 162 -4.17 10.27 26.37
C THR A 162 -5.67 10.06 26.32
N PRO A 163 -6.41 10.47 27.35
CA PRO A 163 -7.88 10.50 27.35
C PRO A 163 -8.48 11.54 26.38
N ARG A 164 -7.66 12.34 25.71
CA ARG A 164 -8.05 13.37 24.74
C ARG A 164 -7.63 13.05 23.30
N LEU A 165 -7.60 11.76 22.94
CA LEU A 165 -7.15 11.30 21.63
C LEU A 165 -7.83 12.05 20.47
N GLU A 166 -9.16 12.20 20.49
CA GLU A 166 -9.91 12.91 19.45
C GLU A 166 -9.38 14.34 19.25
N HIS A 167 -9.22 15.10 20.32
CA HIS A 167 -8.71 16.47 20.25
C HIS A 167 -7.31 16.55 19.62
N TYR A 168 -6.40 15.64 19.99
CA TYR A 168 -5.04 15.62 19.43
C TYR A 168 -5.03 15.22 17.96
N LEU A 169 -5.89 14.29 17.54
CA LEU A 169 -6.00 13.88 16.13
C LEU A 169 -6.52 15.04 15.27
N LEU A 170 -7.57 15.76 15.71
CA LEU A 170 -8.07 16.93 15.01
C LEU A 170 -7.01 18.05 14.95
N THR A 171 -6.27 18.26 16.03
CA THR A 171 -5.14 19.22 16.07
C THR A 171 -4.04 18.80 15.08
N ALA A 172 -3.73 17.50 14.97
CA ALA A 172 -2.75 16.98 14.03
C ALA A 172 -3.16 17.28 12.57
N ASN A 173 -4.42 17.04 12.19
CA ASN A 173 -4.92 17.38 10.86
C ASN A 173 -4.80 18.89 10.55
N THR A 174 -5.14 19.74 11.51
CA THR A 174 -4.99 21.20 11.38
C THR A 174 -3.52 21.59 11.20
N MET A 175 -2.61 20.95 11.93
CA MET A 175 -1.17 21.21 11.85
C MET A 175 -0.59 20.84 10.48
N VAL A 176 -1.04 19.75 9.86
CA VAL A 176 -0.63 19.35 8.50
C VAL A 176 -0.88 20.51 7.52
N VAL A 177 -2.12 21.01 7.50
CA VAL A 177 -2.50 22.12 6.61
C VAL A 177 -1.76 23.41 6.94
N ASN A 178 -1.63 23.76 8.21
CA ASN A 178 -0.91 24.98 8.62
C ASN A 178 0.56 24.93 8.20
N LYS A 179 1.21 23.77 8.31
CA LYS A 179 2.60 23.60 7.85
C LYS A 179 2.73 23.75 6.34
N MET A 180 1.77 23.21 5.58
CA MET A 180 1.75 23.38 4.13
C MET A 180 1.56 24.86 3.75
N LEU A 181 0.61 25.54 4.36
CA LEU A 181 0.38 26.98 4.14
C LEU A 181 1.60 27.83 4.52
N ASP A 182 2.33 27.46 5.57
CA ASP A 182 3.58 28.12 5.93
C ASP A 182 4.65 28.05 4.83
N CYS A 183 4.70 26.92 4.08
CA CYS A 183 5.62 26.77 2.95
C CYS A 183 5.30 27.77 1.81
N PHE A 184 4.03 28.11 1.61
CA PHE A 184 3.61 29.12 0.64
C PHE A 184 3.78 30.56 1.17
N LYS A 185 3.35 30.80 2.41
CA LYS A 185 3.38 32.14 3.01
C LYS A 185 4.79 32.64 3.36
N ARG A 186 5.69 31.74 3.69
CA ARG A 186 7.02 32.01 4.24
C ARG A 186 8.09 31.15 3.58
N SER A 187 8.05 31.02 2.25
CA SER A 187 8.94 30.15 1.46
C SER A 187 10.42 30.38 1.78
N ARG A 188 10.85 31.66 1.96
CA ARG A 188 12.22 32.02 2.36
C ARG A 188 12.69 31.38 3.67
N LYS A 189 11.78 30.96 4.54
CA LYS A 189 12.12 30.27 5.80
C LYS A 189 12.49 28.81 5.59
N TYR A 190 11.95 28.19 4.56
CA TYR A 190 11.98 26.74 4.37
C TYR A 190 12.82 26.30 3.17
N PHE A 191 13.02 27.20 2.21
CA PHE A 191 13.65 26.90 0.94
C PHE A 191 14.76 27.90 0.60
N GLU A 192 15.79 27.42 -0.08
CA GLU A 192 16.89 28.27 -0.58
C GLU A 192 16.39 29.24 -1.64
N LYS A 193 15.59 28.76 -2.59
CA LYS A 193 14.82 29.62 -3.49
C LYS A 193 13.64 30.20 -2.73
N ASN A 194 13.47 31.51 -2.78
CA ASN A 194 12.34 32.19 -2.13
C ASN A 194 11.03 32.02 -2.92
N GLU A 195 10.67 30.79 -3.22
CA GLU A 195 9.51 30.39 -4.02
C GLU A 195 8.73 29.27 -3.31
N ALA A 196 7.42 29.22 -3.53
CA ALA A 196 6.58 28.13 -3.03
C ALA A 196 6.97 26.79 -3.67
N PRO A 197 6.74 25.65 -3.00
CA PRO A 197 7.15 24.35 -3.53
C PRO A 197 6.36 23.97 -4.78
N ILE A 198 7.06 23.44 -5.79
CA ILE A 198 6.44 22.94 -7.03
C ILE A 198 5.66 21.63 -6.78
N ALA A 199 6.18 20.76 -5.91
CA ALA A 199 5.49 19.52 -5.53
C ALA A 199 5.49 19.37 -4.01
N SER A 200 4.36 18.92 -3.47
CA SER A 200 4.17 18.75 -2.04
C SER A 200 3.38 17.49 -1.72
N LEU A 201 3.79 16.78 -0.66
CA LEU A 201 3.12 15.61 -0.12
C LEU A 201 2.54 15.94 1.26
N LEU A 202 1.27 15.61 1.48
CA LEU A 202 0.59 15.70 2.76
C LEU A 202 0.01 14.35 3.13
N TRP A 203 0.23 13.90 4.37
CA TRP A 203 -0.36 12.67 4.88
C TRP A 203 -1.20 12.92 6.14
N PHE A 204 -2.46 12.52 6.09
CA PHE A 204 -3.42 12.54 7.18
C PHE A 204 -3.57 11.13 7.75
N MET A 205 -2.74 10.76 8.73
CA MET A 205 -2.69 9.41 9.33
C MET A 205 -3.80 9.14 10.36
N THR A 206 -4.62 10.14 10.65
CA THR A 206 -5.53 10.10 11.81
C THR A 206 -6.74 9.18 11.60
N SER A 207 -7.18 8.98 10.37
CA SER A 207 -8.30 8.12 10.02
C SER A 207 -7.98 6.64 10.23
N ASP A 208 -6.78 6.18 9.87
CA ASP A 208 -6.31 4.83 10.13
C ASP A 208 -6.26 4.51 11.63
N ILE A 209 -5.70 5.42 12.45
CA ILE A 209 -5.66 5.27 13.90
C ILE A 209 -7.07 5.07 14.48
N LEU A 210 -8.04 5.86 14.01
CA LEU A 210 -9.42 5.78 14.49
C LEU A 210 -10.14 4.54 13.94
N MET A 211 -9.85 4.15 12.69
CA MET A 211 -10.39 2.94 12.10
C MET A 211 -9.94 1.72 12.89
N HIS A 212 -8.67 1.58 13.20
CA HIS A 212 -8.17 0.46 13.99
C HIS A 212 -8.74 0.39 15.41
N LEU A 213 -9.04 1.53 16.03
CA LEU A 213 -9.56 1.60 17.39
C LEU A 213 -11.07 1.42 17.48
N TYR A 214 -11.82 1.97 16.53
CA TYR A 214 -13.28 2.12 16.63
C TYR A 214 -14.05 1.61 15.40
N GLY A 215 -13.38 1.28 14.31
CA GLY A 215 -13.96 0.92 13.03
C GLY A 215 -14.43 2.13 12.22
N SER A 216 -14.45 1.96 10.91
CA SER A 216 -14.79 3.02 9.96
C SER A 216 -16.26 3.47 10.01
N LYS A 217 -17.15 2.66 10.62
CA LYS A 217 -18.57 3.01 10.80
C LYS A 217 -18.82 3.91 12.02
N SER A 218 -17.82 4.09 12.90
CA SER A 218 -17.94 4.87 14.13
C SER A 218 -18.12 6.36 13.85
N GLU A 219 -18.85 7.05 14.73
CA GLU A 219 -19.09 8.49 14.61
C GLU A 219 -17.77 9.30 14.77
N ILE A 220 -16.83 8.83 15.58
CA ILE A 220 -15.54 9.50 15.76
C ILE A 220 -14.70 9.45 14.46
N TYR A 221 -14.72 8.33 13.72
CA TYR A 221 -14.07 8.23 12.42
C TYR A 221 -14.72 9.17 11.40
N LYS A 222 -16.04 9.20 11.31
CA LYS A 222 -16.78 10.11 10.41
C LYS A 222 -16.51 11.58 10.74
N LYS A 223 -16.51 11.96 12.03
CA LYS A 223 -16.17 13.33 12.47
C LYS A 223 -14.74 13.70 12.07
N ASN A 224 -13.79 12.76 12.13
CA ASN A 224 -12.43 13.00 11.69
C ASN A 224 -12.37 13.28 10.18
N LEU A 225 -13.08 12.53 9.33
CA LEU A 225 -13.16 12.81 7.89
C LEU A 225 -13.80 14.17 7.60
N MET A 226 -14.87 14.53 8.33
CA MET A 226 -15.48 15.86 8.22
C MET A 226 -14.50 16.98 8.63
N HIS A 227 -13.64 16.73 9.62
CA HIS A 227 -12.61 17.68 10.00
C HIS A 227 -11.50 17.79 8.95
N ILE A 228 -11.08 16.67 8.32
CA ILE A 228 -10.13 16.69 7.21
C ILE A 228 -10.72 17.48 6.03
N ASP A 229 -11.98 17.25 5.66
CA ASP A 229 -12.68 18.05 4.65
C ASP A 229 -12.63 19.55 4.97
N LYS A 230 -12.91 19.92 6.22
CA LYS A 230 -12.86 21.31 6.68
C LYS A 230 -11.47 21.92 6.54
N VAL A 231 -10.42 21.22 6.96
CA VAL A 231 -9.05 21.78 6.91
C VAL A 231 -8.51 21.83 5.48
N ILE A 232 -8.93 20.94 4.59
CA ILE A 232 -8.67 21.03 3.14
C ILE A 232 -9.41 22.25 2.55
N GLY A 233 -10.65 22.51 2.98
CA GLY A 233 -11.36 23.75 2.61
C GLY A 233 -10.58 25.00 3.01
N ILE A 234 -10.00 25.03 4.22
CA ILE A 234 -9.12 26.11 4.68
C ILE A 234 -7.87 26.22 3.81
N LEU A 235 -7.25 25.10 3.43
CA LEU A 235 -6.10 25.10 2.53
C LEU A 235 -6.44 25.79 1.20
N ILE A 236 -7.54 25.40 0.57
CA ILE A 236 -8.01 25.97 -0.71
C ILE A 236 -8.30 27.48 -0.56
N GLU A 237 -9.03 27.87 0.48
CA GLU A 237 -9.37 29.27 0.73
C GLU A 237 -8.14 30.14 0.94
N GLU A 238 -7.18 29.68 1.75
CA GLU A 238 -5.95 30.42 2.03
C GLU A 238 -5.03 30.49 0.81
N LEU A 239 -4.91 29.41 0.01
CA LEU A 239 -4.18 29.47 -1.26
C LEU A 239 -4.80 30.48 -2.23
N ASN A 240 -6.13 30.58 -2.26
CA ASN A 240 -6.84 31.59 -3.06
C ASN A 240 -6.52 33.03 -2.58
N LYS A 241 -6.59 33.30 -1.26
CA LYS A 241 -6.24 34.60 -0.67
C LYS A 241 -4.79 35.00 -0.95
N LEU A 242 -3.89 34.01 -1.04
CA LEU A 242 -2.48 34.25 -1.34
C LEU A 242 -2.18 34.40 -2.83
N GLY A 243 -3.18 34.16 -3.71
CA GLY A 243 -3.03 34.20 -5.17
C GLY A 243 -2.37 32.97 -5.80
N PHE A 244 -2.26 31.86 -5.07
CA PHE A 244 -1.66 30.62 -5.58
C PHE A 244 -2.67 29.61 -6.13
N LEU A 245 -3.97 29.70 -5.80
CA LEU A 245 -4.94 28.67 -6.13
C LEU A 245 -5.07 28.43 -7.65
N ASP A 246 -5.07 29.51 -8.45
CA ASP A 246 -5.20 29.42 -9.91
C ASP A 246 -4.01 28.71 -10.59
N GLU A 247 -2.89 28.58 -9.91
CA GLU A 247 -1.67 27.90 -10.37
C GLU A 247 -1.41 26.59 -9.61
N THR A 248 -2.35 26.13 -8.76
CA THR A 248 -2.17 24.97 -7.90
C THR A 248 -3.17 23.86 -8.20
N VAL A 249 -2.67 22.68 -8.55
CA VAL A 249 -3.47 21.45 -8.57
C VAL A 249 -3.38 20.72 -7.23
N ILE A 250 -4.51 20.23 -6.73
CA ILE A 250 -4.64 19.48 -5.48
C ILE A 250 -5.21 18.10 -5.82
N ALA A 251 -4.46 17.04 -5.56
CA ALA A 251 -4.93 15.66 -5.65
C ALA A 251 -5.20 15.11 -4.25
N ILE A 252 -6.32 14.43 -4.07
CA ILE A 252 -6.74 13.80 -2.81
C ILE A 252 -7.07 12.35 -3.08
N THR A 253 -6.41 11.45 -2.35
CA THR A 253 -6.65 10.01 -2.44
C THR A 253 -6.46 9.35 -1.08
N SER A 254 -6.64 8.03 -1.04
CA SER A 254 -6.25 7.20 0.10
C SER A 254 -5.29 6.11 -0.37
N ASP A 255 -4.55 5.54 0.55
CA ASP A 255 -3.64 4.42 0.30
C ASP A 255 -4.38 3.08 0.30
N HIS A 256 -5.37 2.90 1.15
CA HIS A 256 -6.23 1.73 1.22
C HIS A 256 -7.60 2.05 1.83
N GLY A 257 -8.52 1.11 1.67
CA GLY A 257 -9.78 1.06 2.43
C GLY A 257 -9.63 0.08 3.61
N ASN A 258 -10.76 -0.46 4.11
CA ASN A 258 -10.77 -1.28 5.33
C ASN A 258 -11.87 -2.33 5.32
N TYR A 259 -11.78 -3.27 6.27
CA TYR A 259 -12.80 -4.28 6.54
C TYR A 259 -12.92 -4.57 8.04
N ASP A 260 -14.05 -5.18 8.40
CA ASP A 260 -14.31 -5.65 9.77
C ASP A 260 -14.23 -7.18 9.81
N ALA A 261 -13.27 -7.75 10.54
CA ALA A 261 -13.18 -9.19 10.76
C ALA A 261 -14.22 -9.66 11.78
N LYS A 262 -14.54 -10.96 11.73
CA LYS A 262 -15.53 -11.56 12.64
C LYS A 262 -14.91 -11.94 14.00
N LYS A 263 -13.63 -12.33 14.01
CA LYS A 263 -12.92 -12.74 15.22
C LYS A 263 -11.40 -12.61 15.09
N VAL A 264 -10.72 -12.65 16.22
CA VAL A 264 -9.26 -12.75 16.33
C VAL A 264 -8.86 -14.22 16.44
N GLY A 265 -7.93 -14.67 15.58
CA GLY A 265 -7.37 -16.01 15.59
C GLY A 265 -6.16 -16.15 16.52
N ASN A 266 -5.78 -17.40 16.80
CA ASN A 266 -4.61 -17.74 17.62
C ASN A 266 -3.67 -18.70 16.87
N LEU A 267 -2.44 -18.26 16.61
CA LEU A 267 -1.42 -19.05 15.91
C LEU A 267 -0.65 -20.03 16.81
N SER A 268 -0.83 -19.98 18.12
CA SER A 268 -0.04 -20.79 19.06
C SER A 268 -0.15 -22.29 18.75
N ASN A 269 -1.36 -22.77 18.46
CA ASN A 269 -1.60 -24.16 18.10
C ASN A 269 -0.92 -24.56 16.80
N PHE A 270 -0.98 -23.68 15.78
CA PHE A 270 -0.31 -23.91 14.51
C PHE A 270 1.21 -24.05 14.71
N VAL A 271 1.85 -23.09 15.40
CA VAL A 271 3.30 -23.11 15.64
C VAL A 271 3.71 -24.36 16.41
N ASN A 272 2.99 -24.72 17.48
CA ASN A 272 3.29 -25.88 18.32
C ASN A 272 3.14 -27.23 17.59
N GLN A 273 2.16 -27.35 16.69
CA GLN A 273 1.85 -28.58 15.99
C GLN A 273 2.57 -28.73 14.65
N SER A 274 3.05 -27.62 14.06
CA SER A 274 3.65 -27.63 12.72
C SER A 274 5.02 -28.32 12.66
N GLY A 275 5.73 -28.42 13.77
CA GLY A 275 7.13 -28.86 13.78
C GLY A 275 8.11 -27.80 13.26
N LEU A 276 7.62 -26.59 13.01
CA LEU A 276 8.39 -25.42 12.60
C LEU A 276 8.83 -24.63 13.83
N THR A 277 9.97 -23.93 13.72
CA THR A 277 10.54 -23.17 14.82
C THR A 277 10.69 -21.71 14.40
N HIS A 278 10.02 -20.82 15.14
CA HIS A 278 10.07 -19.38 14.85
C HIS A 278 11.49 -18.83 14.99
N TYR A 279 11.92 -18.14 13.97
CA TYR A 279 13.22 -17.47 13.91
C TYR A 279 13.19 -16.14 14.67
N HIS A 280 14.28 -15.85 15.36
CA HIS A 280 14.59 -14.52 15.85
C HIS A 280 16.11 -14.38 15.95
N TYR A 281 16.68 -13.44 15.23
CA TYR A 281 18.11 -13.36 15.00
C TYR A 281 19.00 -13.31 16.27
N ARG A 282 18.49 -12.85 17.43
CA ARG A 282 19.19 -12.90 18.72
C ARG A 282 18.69 -14.01 19.65
N LYS A 283 17.34 -14.20 19.72
CA LYS A 283 16.73 -15.09 20.74
C LYS A 283 16.63 -16.53 20.27
N ASN A 284 16.46 -16.75 18.97
CA ASN A 284 16.35 -18.07 18.36
C ASN A 284 16.92 -18.07 16.94
N PRO A 285 18.26 -17.95 16.79
CA PRO A 285 18.92 -17.88 15.48
C PRO A 285 18.84 -19.20 14.69
N LEU A 286 18.50 -20.31 15.35
CA LEU A 286 18.32 -21.62 14.76
C LEU A 286 16.89 -21.88 14.26
N GLY A 287 15.97 -20.93 14.46
CA GLY A 287 14.63 -21.02 13.89
C GLY A 287 14.68 -21.10 12.38
N ASN A 288 13.69 -21.75 11.80
CA ASN A 288 13.62 -22.03 10.36
C ASN A 288 12.41 -21.39 9.65
N MET A 289 11.56 -20.70 10.40
CA MET A 289 10.38 -20.01 9.89
C MET A 289 10.26 -18.62 10.53
N ASP A 290 9.87 -17.62 9.74
CA ASP A 290 9.48 -16.31 10.22
C ASP A 290 8.08 -15.96 9.69
N ILE A 291 7.27 -15.31 10.52
CA ILE A 291 5.99 -14.74 10.17
C ILE A 291 6.16 -13.24 10.25
N ALA A 292 6.43 -12.61 9.10
CA ALA A 292 6.72 -11.19 9.04
C ALA A 292 5.50 -10.34 9.41
N GLU A 293 4.33 -10.75 8.98
CA GLU A 293 3.04 -10.12 9.26
C GLU A 293 1.93 -11.16 9.15
N PHE A 294 0.91 -11.05 9.98
CA PHE A 294 -0.34 -11.77 9.83
C PHE A 294 -1.47 -11.00 10.51
N THR A 295 -2.31 -10.37 9.66
CA THR A 295 -3.62 -9.85 10.03
C THR A 295 -4.68 -10.63 9.23
N GLY A 296 -5.30 -10.10 8.20
CA GLY A 296 -6.09 -10.90 7.26
C GLY A 296 -5.22 -11.64 6.24
N ILE A 297 -4.03 -11.08 5.92
CA ILE A 297 -2.97 -11.72 5.14
C ILE A 297 -1.84 -12.17 6.07
N GLY A 298 -1.34 -13.39 5.89
CA GLY A 298 -0.18 -13.92 6.58
C GLY A 298 1.01 -14.09 5.62
N MET A 299 2.16 -13.50 5.97
CA MET A 299 3.40 -13.51 5.21
C MET A 299 4.42 -14.43 5.87
N PHE A 300 4.68 -15.57 5.26
CA PHE A 300 5.53 -16.63 5.81
C PHE A 300 6.85 -16.74 5.04
N ASN A 301 7.94 -16.72 5.78
CA ASN A 301 9.31 -16.90 5.29
C ASN A 301 9.90 -18.20 5.84
N PHE A 302 10.63 -18.91 5.00
CA PHE A 302 11.25 -20.19 5.37
C PHE A 302 12.74 -20.14 5.01
N LYS A 303 13.55 -20.81 5.82
CA LYS A 303 15.00 -20.94 5.58
C LYS A 303 15.25 -22.13 4.67
N SER A 304 15.92 -21.91 3.52
CA SER A 304 16.34 -23.04 2.68
C SER A 304 17.42 -23.88 3.34
N SER A 305 17.36 -25.20 3.18
CA SER A 305 18.39 -26.15 3.62
C SER A 305 19.63 -26.10 2.73
N ASP A 306 19.50 -25.63 1.48
CA ASP A 306 20.58 -25.58 0.49
C ASP A 306 21.56 -24.42 0.70
N ASN A 307 21.37 -23.63 1.77
CA ASN A 307 22.26 -22.55 2.11
C ASN A 307 23.66 -23.05 2.45
N GLN A 308 24.65 -22.71 1.65
CA GLN A 308 26.07 -22.93 1.93
C GLN A 308 26.54 -22.19 3.19
N ASN A 309 25.89 -21.09 3.53
CA ASN A 309 26.12 -20.33 4.74
C ASN A 309 24.92 -20.46 5.68
N GLN A 310 25.14 -21.06 6.86
CA GLN A 310 24.11 -21.26 7.87
C GLN A 310 23.38 -20.00 8.35
N TYR A 311 23.95 -18.82 8.10
CA TYR A 311 23.38 -17.53 8.46
C TYR A 311 22.57 -16.88 7.35
N ARG A 312 22.62 -17.42 6.11
CA ARG A 312 21.88 -16.87 4.97
C ARG A 312 20.51 -17.52 4.83
N TRP A 313 19.53 -16.75 4.39
CA TRP A 313 18.20 -17.23 4.07
C TRP A 313 17.88 -16.99 2.60
N ASP A 314 18.14 -17.98 1.77
CA ASP A 314 17.64 -18.01 0.40
C ASP A 314 16.20 -18.53 0.38
N HIS A 315 15.47 -18.24 -0.68
CA HIS A 315 14.12 -18.79 -0.86
C HIS A 315 14.19 -20.31 -1.07
N PRO A 316 13.48 -21.11 -0.27
CA PRO A 316 13.45 -22.56 -0.47
C PRO A 316 12.70 -22.92 -1.75
N SER A 317 13.07 -24.06 -2.36
CA SER A 317 12.33 -24.61 -3.49
C SER A 317 10.97 -25.15 -3.06
N ASN A 318 10.03 -25.27 -4.01
CA ASN A 318 8.72 -25.86 -3.73
C ASN A 318 8.81 -27.32 -3.32
N SER A 319 9.80 -28.07 -3.85
CA SER A 319 10.06 -29.45 -3.44
C SER A 319 10.52 -29.53 -1.99
N GLU A 320 11.36 -28.60 -1.55
CA GLU A 320 11.78 -28.49 -0.15
C GLU A 320 10.61 -28.14 0.76
N LEU A 321 9.77 -27.17 0.40
CA LEU A 321 8.58 -26.79 1.18
C LEU A 321 7.54 -27.93 1.32
N ARG A 322 7.52 -28.89 0.39
CA ARG A 322 6.66 -30.09 0.50
C ARG A 322 7.18 -31.12 1.50
N LYS A 323 8.48 -31.09 1.86
CA LYS A 323 9.12 -31.99 2.82
C LYS A 323 10.05 -31.20 3.74
N TYR A 324 9.54 -30.15 4.34
CA TYR A 324 10.31 -29.14 5.03
C TYR A 324 10.79 -29.58 6.41
N GLY A 325 12.06 -29.25 6.69
CA GLY A 325 12.72 -29.49 7.97
C GLY A 325 12.92 -30.97 8.29
N LEU A 326 13.45 -31.27 9.48
CA LEU A 326 13.78 -32.64 9.91
C LEU A 326 12.56 -33.57 9.98
N LYS A 327 11.35 -33.03 10.14
CA LYS A 327 10.10 -33.81 10.23
C LYS A 327 9.43 -34.03 8.88
N GLY A 328 9.98 -33.50 7.77
CA GLY A 328 9.41 -33.62 6.44
C GLY A 328 8.00 -33.03 6.31
N VAL A 329 7.75 -31.88 6.89
CA VAL A 329 6.42 -31.23 6.94
C VAL A 329 6.05 -30.69 5.57
N ASN A 330 4.85 -31.00 5.05
CA ASN A 330 4.29 -30.27 3.92
C ASN A 330 3.76 -28.90 4.40
N VAL A 331 4.53 -27.84 4.14
CA VAL A 331 4.23 -26.48 4.58
C VAL A 331 2.91 -25.98 3.97
N PHE A 332 2.66 -26.29 2.68
CA PHE A 332 1.45 -25.85 2.00
C PHE A 332 0.18 -26.39 2.68
N ASP A 333 0.15 -27.69 2.97
CA ASP A 333 -0.98 -28.32 3.65
C ASP A 333 -1.16 -27.76 5.06
N LYS A 334 -0.05 -27.52 5.78
CA LYS A 334 -0.10 -26.96 7.13
C LYS A 334 -0.65 -25.53 7.15
N LEU A 335 -0.24 -24.69 6.22
CA LEU A 335 -0.73 -23.32 6.14
C LEU A 335 -2.22 -23.26 5.78
N LEU A 336 -2.70 -24.13 4.89
CA LEU A 336 -4.12 -24.26 4.55
C LEU A 336 -4.99 -24.81 5.70
N GLN A 337 -4.38 -25.45 6.71
CA GLN A 337 -5.07 -25.91 7.93
C GLN A 337 -5.25 -24.79 8.98
N ILE A 338 -4.58 -23.66 8.84
CA ILE A 338 -4.79 -22.50 9.75
C ILE A 338 -6.26 -22.10 9.66
N GLU A 339 -6.89 -21.91 10.80
CA GLU A 339 -8.31 -21.54 10.86
C GLU A 339 -8.60 -20.28 10.05
N GLY A 340 -9.65 -20.32 9.22
CA GLY A 340 -10.08 -19.16 8.41
C GLY A 340 -9.24 -18.91 7.16
N VAL A 341 -8.10 -19.58 6.95
CA VAL A 341 -7.35 -19.46 5.70
C VAL A 341 -8.20 -20.03 4.56
N LYS A 342 -8.45 -19.18 3.57
CA LYS A 342 -9.25 -19.49 2.37
C LYS A 342 -8.41 -19.43 1.09
N LEU A 343 -7.34 -18.64 1.06
CA LEU A 343 -6.48 -18.47 -0.10
C LEU A 343 -5.02 -18.62 0.31
N MET A 344 -4.21 -19.13 -0.62
CA MET A 344 -2.76 -19.21 -0.48
C MET A 344 -2.11 -18.89 -1.83
N TYR A 345 -1.03 -18.14 -1.79
CA TYR A 345 -0.25 -17.72 -2.95
C TYR A 345 1.23 -17.99 -2.71
N HIS A 346 1.93 -18.49 -3.71
CA HIS A 346 3.38 -18.65 -3.63
C HIS A 346 4.04 -18.59 -5.01
N ARG A 347 5.32 -18.20 -5.04
CA ARG A 347 6.13 -18.25 -6.26
C ARG A 347 6.45 -19.69 -6.66
N SER A 348 6.56 -19.95 -7.96
CA SER A 348 7.12 -21.20 -8.45
C SER A 348 8.64 -21.13 -8.54
N ASP A 349 9.27 -22.30 -8.55
CA ASP A 349 10.71 -22.40 -8.81
C ASP A 349 11.05 -21.87 -10.21
N GLY A 350 12.25 -21.31 -10.37
CA GLY A 350 12.75 -20.80 -11.64
C GLY A 350 12.17 -19.45 -12.08
N ASN A 351 11.41 -18.74 -11.22
CA ASN A 351 10.96 -17.40 -11.50
C ASN A 351 12.13 -16.42 -11.65
N THR A 352 12.04 -15.53 -12.62
CA THR A 352 12.97 -14.43 -12.87
C THR A 352 12.22 -13.09 -12.78
N TYR A 353 12.94 -11.96 -12.85
CA TYR A 353 12.28 -10.66 -12.94
C TYR A 353 11.54 -10.43 -14.27
N LYS A 354 11.85 -11.19 -15.33
CA LYS A 354 11.21 -11.07 -16.66
C LYS A 354 10.03 -12.01 -16.84
N ASN A 355 10.12 -13.23 -16.30
CA ASN A 355 9.08 -14.25 -16.49
C ASN A 355 9.00 -15.19 -15.29
N GLY A 356 7.83 -15.75 -15.11
CA GLY A 356 7.60 -16.71 -14.06
C GLY A 356 6.11 -17.00 -13.87
N ARG A 357 5.81 -17.63 -12.73
CA ARG A 357 4.44 -18.00 -12.39
C ARG A 357 4.22 -18.02 -10.90
N ILE A 358 2.99 -17.72 -10.50
CA ILE A 358 2.50 -17.75 -9.14
C ILE A 358 1.43 -18.81 -9.04
N GLN A 359 1.57 -19.71 -8.07
CA GLN A 359 0.58 -20.72 -7.76
C GLN A 359 -0.45 -20.19 -6.79
N LEU A 360 -1.71 -20.48 -7.07
CA LEU A 360 -2.85 -20.03 -6.28
C LEU A 360 -3.63 -21.24 -5.80
N TYR A 361 -4.09 -21.17 -4.55
CA TYR A 361 -4.94 -22.18 -3.94
C TYR A 361 -6.11 -21.49 -3.25
N LYS A 362 -7.32 -22.01 -3.46
CA LYS A 362 -8.52 -21.59 -2.73
C LYS A 362 -9.14 -22.81 -2.06
N LYS A 363 -9.33 -22.72 -0.76
CA LYS A 363 -10.05 -23.72 0.01
C LYS A 363 -11.52 -23.28 0.12
N ASN A 364 -12.43 -24.10 -0.43
CA ASN A 364 -13.85 -23.90 -0.27
C ASN A 364 -14.35 -24.37 1.12
N ASP A 365 -15.64 -24.22 1.40
CA ASP A 365 -16.22 -24.56 2.71
C ASP A 365 -16.26 -26.07 2.96
N GLU A 366 -16.20 -26.90 1.92
CA GLU A 366 -16.13 -28.36 1.98
C GLU A 366 -14.69 -28.87 2.09
N ASN A 367 -13.70 -27.97 2.29
CA ASN A 367 -12.25 -28.23 2.29
C ASN A 367 -11.68 -28.74 0.95
N HIS A 368 -12.43 -28.67 -0.14
CA HIS A 368 -11.90 -28.90 -1.48
C HIS A 368 -10.93 -27.78 -1.87
N ILE A 369 -9.82 -28.13 -2.52
CA ILE A 369 -8.76 -27.20 -2.92
C ILE A 369 -8.83 -26.96 -4.43
N VAL A 370 -9.26 -25.77 -4.78
CA VAL A 370 -9.21 -25.25 -6.15
C VAL A 370 -7.83 -24.64 -6.40
N LYS A 371 -7.29 -24.84 -7.61
CA LYS A 371 -5.96 -24.37 -7.98
C LYS A 371 -6.01 -23.52 -9.25
N ALA A 372 -5.09 -22.58 -9.35
CA ALA A 372 -4.87 -21.80 -10.56
C ALA A 372 -3.43 -21.32 -10.62
N THR A 373 -3.02 -20.84 -11.78
CA THR A 373 -1.69 -20.28 -12.02
C THR A 373 -1.81 -18.92 -12.68
N ILE A 374 -1.09 -17.92 -12.14
CA ILE A 374 -0.84 -16.67 -12.86
C ILE A 374 0.56 -16.76 -13.46
N PHE A 375 0.67 -16.57 -14.76
CA PHE A 375 1.93 -16.40 -15.48
C PHE A 375 2.19 -14.92 -15.70
N TYR A 376 3.45 -14.51 -15.66
CA TYR A 376 3.86 -13.17 -16.03
C TYR A 376 5.02 -13.19 -17.01
N ASN A 377 5.08 -12.18 -17.87
CA ASN A 377 6.13 -11.97 -18.86
C ASN A 377 6.40 -10.49 -19.04
N GLY A 378 7.66 -10.12 -19.26
CA GLY A 378 8.09 -8.73 -19.42
C GLY A 378 8.34 -7.98 -18.10
N ASN A 379 8.64 -6.70 -18.23
CA ASN A 379 8.86 -5.78 -17.12
C ASN A 379 8.45 -4.35 -17.53
N GLY A 380 8.32 -3.44 -16.55
CA GLY A 380 7.93 -2.05 -16.82
C GLY A 380 6.63 -1.96 -17.60
N HIS A 381 6.66 -1.27 -18.76
CA HIS A 381 5.49 -1.08 -19.64
C HIS A 381 5.15 -2.30 -20.49
N ASP A 382 6.11 -3.21 -20.70
CA ASP A 382 5.90 -4.45 -21.49
C ASP A 382 5.44 -5.62 -20.61
N TYR A 383 5.17 -5.37 -19.33
CA TYR A 383 4.73 -6.39 -18.39
C TYR A 383 3.29 -6.82 -18.67
N MET A 384 3.10 -8.11 -18.86
CA MET A 384 1.82 -8.74 -19.16
C MET A 384 1.62 -9.99 -18.30
N THR A 385 0.38 -10.30 -18.01
CA THR A 385 0.01 -11.45 -17.19
C THR A 385 -1.08 -12.29 -17.82
N LYS A 386 -1.12 -13.55 -17.42
CA LYS A 386 -2.12 -14.53 -17.86
C LYS A 386 -2.58 -15.33 -16.66
N TYR A 387 -3.88 -15.48 -16.48
CA TYR A 387 -4.48 -16.29 -15.42
C TYR A 387 -5.09 -17.57 -16.01
N VAL A 388 -4.76 -18.71 -15.42
CA VAL A 388 -5.19 -20.04 -15.88
C VAL A 388 -5.68 -20.84 -14.68
N PRO A 389 -7.00 -21.06 -14.50
CA PRO A 389 -7.54 -22.04 -13.59
C PRO A 389 -7.13 -23.46 -14.01
N ASP A 390 -6.80 -24.35 -13.08
CA ASP A 390 -6.50 -25.76 -13.38
C ASP A 390 -7.75 -26.49 -13.91
N ASN A 391 -8.92 -26.12 -13.36
CA ASN A 391 -10.22 -26.51 -13.87
C ASN A 391 -11.00 -25.24 -14.28
N PRO A 392 -11.38 -25.07 -15.57
CA PRO A 392 -12.09 -23.87 -16.04
C PRO A 392 -13.42 -23.58 -15.30
N GLU A 393 -14.06 -24.61 -14.73
CA GLU A 393 -15.31 -24.46 -13.97
C GLU A 393 -15.06 -23.96 -12.53
N GLU A 394 -13.82 -24.05 -12.04
CA GLU A 394 -13.43 -23.72 -10.66
C GLU A 394 -12.51 -22.50 -10.58
N ASP A 395 -12.99 -21.35 -11.01
CA ASP A 395 -12.24 -20.10 -11.00
C ASP A 395 -12.10 -19.54 -9.56
N ILE A 396 -10.86 -19.34 -9.12
CA ILE A 396 -10.54 -18.81 -7.79
C ILE A 396 -11.13 -17.42 -7.58
N PHE A 397 -11.09 -16.57 -8.59
CA PHE A 397 -11.50 -15.17 -8.53
C PHE A 397 -12.94 -14.95 -9.02
N ASN A 398 -13.58 -16.02 -9.53
CA ASN A 398 -14.93 -15.96 -10.09
C ASN A 398 -15.04 -14.99 -11.29
N TYR A 399 -13.96 -14.82 -12.05
CA TYR A 399 -13.91 -13.97 -13.24
C TYR A 399 -14.76 -14.54 -14.40
N ASN A 400 -14.91 -15.85 -14.48
CA ASN A 400 -15.74 -16.53 -15.46
C ASN A 400 -17.23 -16.13 -15.40
N SER A 401 -17.69 -15.61 -14.26
CA SER A 401 -19.06 -15.12 -14.09
C SER A 401 -19.28 -13.70 -14.63
N TYR A 402 -18.24 -13.04 -15.14
CA TYR A 402 -18.31 -11.65 -15.60
C TYR A 402 -17.76 -11.57 -17.03
N GLU A 403 -18.58 -11.17 -18.00
CA GLU A 403 -18.29 -11.21 -19.43
C GLU A 403 -16.90 -10.66 -19.80
N ARG A 404 -16.57 -9.43 -19.36
CA ARG A 404 -15.28 -8.81 -19.65
C ARG A 404 -14.09 -9.56 -19.06
N ALA A 405 -14.21 -10.04 -17.83
CA ALA A 405 -13.15 -10.79 -17.16
C ALA A 405 -13.01 -12.19 -17.75
N ALA A 406 -14.13 -12.83 -18.11
CA ALA A 406 -14.15 -14.14 -18.77
C ALA A 406 -13.40 -14.12 -20.13
N HIS A 407 -13.51 -13.02 -20.90
CA HIS A 407 -12.76 -12.89 -22.16
C HIS A 407 -11.24 -12.89 -21.96
N LEU A 408 -10.73 -12.52 -20.78
CA LEU A 408 -9.29 -12.54 -20.48
C LEU A 408 -8.80 -13.93 -20.00
N LEU A 409 -9.72 -14.91 -19.88
CA LEU A 409 -9.38 -16.31 -19.58
C LEU A 409 -9.06 -17.11 -20.87
N ASP A 410 -8.74 -16.47 -21.95
CA ASP A 410 -8.47 -17.02 -23.30
C ASP A 410 -7.09 -17.70 -23.42
N GLY A 411 -6.31 -17.76 -22.36
CA GLY A 411 -4.97 -18.36 -22.32
C GLY A 411 -3.86 -17.47 -22.87
N LYS A 412 -4.16 -16.20 -23.25
CA LYS A 412 -3.17 -15.23 -23.70
C LYS A 412 -2.69 -14.32 -22.57
N PHE A 413 -1.62 -13.59 -22.84
CA PHE A 413 -1.13 -12.55 -21.93
C PHE A 413 -1.86 -11.24 -22.18
N HIS A 414 -2.29 -10.58 -21.10
CA HIS A 414 -3.00 -9.32 -21.10
C HIS A 414 -2.28 -8.26 -20.28
N SER A 415 -2.45 -7.00 -20.66
CA SER A 415 -1.84 -5.85 -20.00
C SER A 415 -2.55 -5.49 -18.68
N ILE A 416 -1.88 -4.71 -17.84
CA ILE A 416 -2.47 -4.16 -16.61
C ILE A 416 -3.78 -3.39 -16.88
N ASN A 417 -3.89 -2.68 -18.02
CA ASN A 417 -5.08 -1.89 -18.32
C ASN A 417 -6.27 -2.78 -18.72
N GLU A 418 -6.04 -3.86 -19.47
CA GLU A 418 -7.09 -4.84 -19.78
C GLU A 418 -7.60 -5.52 -18.51
N TRP A 419 -6.70 -5.96 -17.61
CA TRP A 419 -7.09 -6.52 -16.32
C TRP A 419 -7.81 -5.51 -15.44
N LEU A 420 -7.35 -4.25 -15.40
CA LEU A 420 -8.01 -3.19 -14.64
C LEU A 420 -9.43 -2.95 -15.14
N GLU A 421 -9.62 -2.76 -16.45
CA GLU A 421 -10.93 -2.54 -17.06
C GLU A 421 -11.90 -3.69 -16.81
N ALA A 422 -11.40 -4.93 -16.87
CA ALA A 422 -12.21 -6.11 -16.69
C ALA A 422 -12.59 -6.36 -15.22
N THR A 423 -11.75 -5.94 -14.23
CA THR A 423 -11.87 -6.41 -12.85
C THR A 423 -12.04 -5.32 -11.78
N TYR A 424 -11.95 -4.02 -12.13
CA TYR A 424 -12.01 -2.91 -11.15
C TYR A 424 -13.24 -2.93 -10.23
N HIS A 425 -14.34 -3.51 -10.68
CA HIS A 425 -15.61 -3.59 -9.96
C HIS A 425 -15.83 -4.93 -9.24
N LEU A 426 -14.91 -5.90 -9.40
CA LEU A 426 -15.01 -7.25 -8.82
C LEU A 426 -14.33 -7.32 -7.45
N ASP A 427 -14.53 -8.44 -6.74
CA ASP A 427 -13.96 -8.66 -5.40
C ASP A 427 -12.43 -8.68 -5.40
N TYR A 428 -11.81 -9.11 -6.51
CA TYR A 428 -10.37 -9.22 -6.70
C TYR A 428 -9.87 -8.26 -7.80
N PRO A 429 -9.94 -6.93 -7.58
CA PRO A 429 -9.56 -5.97 -8.61
C PRO A 429 -8.06 -6.06 -8.90
N LEU A 430 -7.71 -6.22 -10.18
CA LEU A 430 -6.33 -6.20 -10.66
C LEU A 430 -5.39 -7.29 -10.06
N TYR A 431 -5.92 -8.31 -9.40
CA TYR A 431 -5.12 -9.34 -8.70
C TYR A 431 -4.14 -10.08 -9.60
N VAL A 432 -4.53 -10.36 -10.85
CA VAL A 432 -3.71 -11.08 -11.83
C VAL A 432 -2.44 -10.31 -12.20
N ASP A 433 -2.48 -8.99 -12.16
CA ASP A 433 -1.30 -8.15 -12.39
C ASP A 433 -0.48 -7.94 -11.10
N LEU A 434 -1.14 -7.63 -9.99
CA LEU A 434 -0.48 -7.19 -8.76
C LEU A 434 0.24 -8.32 -8.01
N LEU A 435 -0.35 -9.52 -7.93
CA LEU A 435 0.26 -10.65 -7.20
C LEU A 435 1.64 -11.03 -7.74
N PRO A 436 1.85 -11.22 -9.06
CA PRO A 436 3.18 -11.52 -9.56
C PRO A 436 4.18 -10.37 -9.36
N ARG A 437 3.76 -9.10 -9.46
CA ARG A 437 4.63 -7.96 -9.15
C ARG A 437 5.15 -8.04 -7.72
N HIS A 438 4.27 -8.36 -6.77
CA HIS A 438 4.67 -8.56 -5.37
C HIS A 438 5.69 -9.71 -5.25
N PHE A 439 5.43 -10.87 -5.85
CA PHE A 439 6.32 -12.03 -5.74
C PHE A 439 7.61 -11.93 -6.58
N LYS A 440 7.71 -11.03 -7.54
CA LYS A 440 8.99 -10.68 -8.19
C LYS A 440 9.97 -10.03 -7.20
N ASN A 441 9.46 -9.35 -6.17
CA ASN A 441 10.29 -8.69 -5.19
C ASN A 441 11.09 -9.72 -4.37
N PRO A 442 12.43 -9.63 -4.33
CA PRO A 442 13.26 -10.53 -3.54
C PRO A 442 13.03 -10.40 -2.02
N ARG A 443 12.43 -9.30 -1.57
CA ARG A 443 12.03 -9.09 -0.16
C ARG A 443 10.65 -9.67 0.17
N ALA A 444 9.88 -10.11 -0.83
CA ALA A 444 8.57 -10.72 -0.59
C ALA A 444 8.70 -12.05 0.16
N ALA A 445 7.68 -12.38 0.95
CA ALA A 445 7.58 -13.66 1.64
C ALA A 445 7.55 -14.85 0.65
N ASP A 446 7.87 -16.06 1.12
CA ASP A 446 7.81 -17.27 0.29
C ASP A 446 6.39 -17.67 -0.01
N ILE A 447 5.52 -17.60 1.01
CA ILE A 447 4.11 -17.94 0.93
C ILE A 447 3.27 -16.85 1.60
N ILE A 448 2.18 -16.48 0.94
CA ILE A 448 1.15 -15.62 1.49
C ILE A 448 -0.13 -16.44 1.63
N VAL A 449 -0.79 -16.32 2.80
CA VAL A 449 -2.13 -16.86 3.01
C VAL A 449 -3.12 -15.73 3.27
N SER A 450 -4.40 -15.95 2.98
CA SER A 450 -5.44 -14.95 3.25
C SER A 450 -6.67 -15.59 3.87
N THR A 451 -7.19 -14.94 4.92
CA THR A 451 -8.49 -15.28 5.53
C THR A 451 -9.66 -14.58 4.82
N LYS A 452 -9.39 -13.81 3.76
CA LYS A 452 -10.37 -12.90 3.14
C LYS A 452 -11.00 -11.91 4.14
N GLY A 453 -10.28 -11.57 5.22
CA GLY A 453 -10.75 -10.66 6.26
C GLY A 453 -11.76 -11.28 7.25
N THR A 454 -12.05 -12.58 7.21
CA THR A 454 -12.99 -13.21 8.16
C THR A 454 -12.39 -13.39 9.55
N ILE A 455 -11.10 -13.64 9.64
CA ILE A 455 -10.34 -13.79 10.87
C ILE A 455 -9.07 -12.94 10.74
N VAL A 456 -8.73 -12.18 11.78
CA VAL A 456 -7.45 -11.47 11.90
C VAL A 456 -6.55 -12.19 12.89
N TYR A 457 -5.28 -12.20 12.60
CA TYR A 457 -4.23 -12.73 13.45
C TYR A 457 -3.28 -11.60 13.86
N HIS A 458 -2.66 -11.74 15.03
CA HIS A 458 -1.67 -10.79 15.50
C HIS A 458 -0.38 -11.49 15.82
N VAL A 459 0.63 -11.27 15.01
CA VAL A 459 1.99 -11.72 15.29
C VAL A 459 2.57 -10.84 16.37
N LYS A 460 2.93 -11.44 17.53
CA LYS A 460 3.52 -10.71 18.65
C LYS A 460 5.00 -10.45 18.39
N HIS A 461 5.30 -9.38 17.71
CA HIS A 461 6.65 -8.81 17.70
C HIS A 461 6.79 -7.80 18.85
N GLY A 462 6.78 -8.28 20.12
CA GLY A 462 6.85 -7.44 21.31
C GLY A 462 5.55 -7.39 22.14
N LYS A 463 5.59 -6.68 23.28
CA LYS A 463 4.48 -6.60 24.23
C LYS A 463 3.33 -5.73 23.69
N LYS A 464 2.21 -6.38 23.30
CA LYS A 464 0.81 -5.92 23.36
C LYS A 464 0.31 -4.79 22.46
N LYS A 465 -0.91 -4.88 21.94
CA LYS A 465 -2.26 -4.76 22.53
C LYS A 465 -3.29 -5.38 21.60
N ASN A 466 -4.52 -5.64 22.11
CA ASN A 466 -5.67 -6.02 21.33
C ASN A 466 -5.80 -5.10 20.09
N HIS A 467 -5.26 -5.54 18.97
CA HIS A 467 -5.67 -5.00 17.71
C HIS A 467 -7.13 -5.39 17.57
N GLY A 468 -7.97 -4.43 17.20
CA GLY A 468 -9.38 -4.65 16.99
C GLY A 468 -9.64 -5.63 15.84
N LEU A 469 -10.91 -5.83 15.56
CA LEU A 469 -11.36 -6.60 14.40
C LEU A 469 -11.28 -5.78 13.08
N HIS A 470 -10.82 -4.53 13.16
CA HIS A 470 -10.77 -3.59 12.05
C HIS A 470 -9.38 -3.60 11.41
N CYS A 471 -9.31 -3.84 10.11
CA CYS A 471 -8.06 -4.00 9.37
C CYS A 471 -8.22 -3.67 7.86
N HIS A 472 -7.14 -3.79 7.06
CA HIS A 472 -7.14 -3.30 5.68
C HIS A 472 -6.31 -4.13 4.66
N ASP A 473 -5.49 -5.10 5.07
CA ASP A 473 -4.40 -5.73 4.29
C ASP A 473 -4.80 -6.73 3.19
N ILE A 474 -6.07 -7.13 3.09
CA ILE A 474 -6.49 -8.29 2.30
C ILE A 474 -6.45 -8.12 0.77
N GLY A 475 -6.26 -6.89 0.27
CA GLY A 475 -6.25 -6.60 -1.16
C GLY A 475 -7.58 -6.80 -1.90
N LEU A 476 -8.66 -7.24 -1.23
CA LEU A 476 -9.99 -7.32 -1.80
C LEU A 476 -10.59 -5.92 -1.99
N ARG A 477 -11.63 -5.82 -2.83
CA ARG A 477 -12.27 -4.56 -3.20
C ARG A 477 -12.53 -3.60 -2.03
N GLU A 478 -12.95 -4.11 -0.89
CA GLU A 478 -13.22 -3.27 0.29
C GLU A 478 -12.00 -2.55 0.85
N SER A 479 -10.83 -3.14 0.72
CA SER A 479 -9.56 -2.58 1.20
C SER A 479 -8.67 -2.02 0.08
N SER A 480 -8.98 -2.32 -1.18
CA SER A 480 -8.13 -1.94 -2.32
C SER A 480 -8.76 -0.91 -3.27
N VAL A 481 -10.00 -0.48 -3.04
CA VAL A 481 -10.64 0.56 -3.86
C VAL A 481 -10.83 1.83 -3.05
N VAL A 482 -10.15 2.89 -3.47
CA VAL A 482 -10.04 4.17 -2.78
C VAL A 482 -10.61 5.31 -3.63
N PRO A 483 -10.96 6.47 -3.02
CA PRO A 483 -11.37 7.64 -3.78
C PRO A 483 -10.18 8.34 -4.44
N LEU A 484 -10.41 9.01 -5.56
CA LEU A 484 -9.49 9.98 -6.15
C LEU A 484 -10.26 11.24 -6.52
N LEU A 485 -9.76 12.39 -6.08
CA LEU A 485 -10.20 13.73 -6.52
C LEU A 485 -8.96 14.51 -6.98
N ILE A 486 -9.06 15.24 -8.10
CA ILE A 486 -8.02 16.16 -8.57
C ILE A 486 -8.73 17.47 -8.97
N GLY A 487 -8.34 18.59 -8.34
CA GLY A 487 -8.97 19.88 -8.58
C GLY A 487 -8.08 21.02 -8.08
N GLY A 488 -8.69 22.12 -7.67
CA GLY A 488 -8.03 23.36 -7.20
C GLY A 488 -8.14 24.46 -8.21
N THR A 489 -7.26 24.50 -9.20
CA THR A 489 -7.32 25.47 -10.30
C THR A 489 -8.42 25.13 -11.32
N GLN A 490 -8.93 26.15 -12.02
CA GLN A 490 -9.91 26.01 -13.11
C GLN A 490 -9.31 25.35 -14.38
N GLU A 491 -8.00 25.21 -14.44
CA GLU A 491 -7.31 24.53 -15.57
C GLU A 491 -7.48 23.00 -15.51
N VAL A 492 -7.91 22.42 -14.38
CA VAL A 492 -8.25 21.00 -14.28
C VAL A 492 -9.64 20.76 -14.89
N PRO A 493 -9.77 19.88 -15.89
CA PRO A 493 -11.07 19.63 -16.53
C PRO A 493 -12.03 18.94 -15.55
N HIS A 494 -13.33 19.23 -15.68
CA HIS A 494 -14.35 18.45 -14.97
C HIS A 494 -14.58 17.12 -15.68
N MET A 495 -14.26 15.99 -15.01
CA MET A 495 -14.37 14.65 -15.63
C MET A 495 -14.53 13.56 -14.58
N GLU A 496 -15.49 12.66 -14.77
CA GLU A 496 -15.57 11.40 -14.04
C GLU A 496 -14.74 10.32 -14.77
N ILE A 497 -13.73 9.78 -14.07
CA ILE A 497 -12.96 8.63 -14.54
C ILE A 497 -13.64 7.36 -14.03
N PRO A 498 -14.05 6.43 -14.91
CA PRO A 498 -14.78 5.23 -14.48
C PRO A 498 -13.94 4.31 -13.58
N PHE A 499 -12.64 4.19 -13.87
CA PHE A 499 -11.66 3.44 -13.10
C PHE A 499 -10.24 3.95 -13.38
N CYS A 500 -9.38 3.85 -12.39
CA CYS A 500 -7.94 4.11 -12.51
C CYS A 500 -7.19 3.31 -11.45
N LYS A 501 -5.88 3.44 -11.40
CA LYS A 501 -5.03 2.87 -10.35
C LYS A 501 -4.22 3.97 -9.69
N ILE A 502 -3.80 3.75 -8.45
CA ILE A 502 -3.03 4.76 -7.68
C ILE A 502 -1.74 5.19 -8.36
N THR A 503 -1.15 4.32 -9.18
CA THR A 503 0.06 4.65 -9.96
C THR A 503 -0.18 5.66 -11.07
N ASP A 504 -1.44 5.95 -11.44
CA ASP A 504 -1.81 6.94 -12.47
C ASP A 504 -1.78 8.39 -11.92
N ILE A 505 -1.72 8.56 -10.60
CA ILE A 505 -1.77 9.88 -9.95
C ILE A 505 -0.52 10.71 -10.28
N VAL A 506 0.68 10.16 -10.07
CA VAL A 506 1.94 10.87 -10.33
C VAL A 506 2.09 11.32 -11.78
N PRO A 507 1.95 10.45 -12.80
CA PRO A 507 2.06 10.91 -14.19
C PRO A 507 1.00 11.95 -14.56
N THR A 508 -0.18 11.93 -13.95
CA THR A 508 -1.21 12.96 -14.12
C THR A 508 -0.77 14.31 -13.56
N LEU A 509 -0.25 14.34 -12.32
CA LEU A 509 0.26 15.57 -11.71
C LEU A 509 1.46 16.13 -12.47
N LEU A 510 2.38 15.27 -12.92
CA LEU A 510 3.54 15.68 -13.71
C LEU A 510 3.11 16.25 -15.08
N ALA A 511 2.14 15.64 -15.75
CA ALA A 511 1.59 16.17 -17.00
C ALA A 511 1.00 17.58 -16.80
N MET A 512 0.24 17.79 -15.71
CA MET A 512 -0.31 19.12 -15.37
C MET A 512 0.79 20.15 -15.06
N LEU A 513 1.91 19.73 -14.47
CA LEU A 513 3.09 20.58 -14.21
C LEU A 513 3.99 20.77 -15.45
N GLY A 514 3.66 20.18 -16.61
CA GLY A 514 4.52 20.16 -17.80
C GLY A 514 5.84 19.40 -17.61
N LYS A 515 5.88 18.46 -16.65
CA LYS A 515 7.05 17.63 -16.34
C LYS A 515 6.89 16.23 -16.93
N LYS A 516 8.02 15.57 -17.22
CA LYS A 516 8.02 14.19 -17.74
C LYS A 516 8.19 13.19 -16.61
N PRO A 517 7.44 12.08 -16.62
CA PRO A 517 7.64 11.01 -15.65
C PRO A 517 9.00 10.31 -15.88
N HIS A 518 9.59 9.82 -14.78
CA HIS A 518 10.76 8.94 -14.82
C HIS A 518 10.41 7.58 -15.43
N ILE A 519 11.40 6.86 -15.98
CA ILE A 519 11.23 5.52 -16.58
C ILE A 519 10.62 4.48 -15.63
N SER A 520 10.72 4.69 -14.32
CA SER A 520 10.11 3.80 -13.31
C SER A 520 8.59 3.89 -13.26
N VAL A 521 7.99 4.97 -13.76
CA VAL A 521 6.53 5.18 -13.70
C VAL A 521 5.83 4.23 -14.66
N ILE A 522 4.96 3.38 -14.14
CA ILE A 522 4.12 2.45 -14.92
C ILE A 522 2.69 2.94 -15.09
N GLY A 523 2.30 3.97 -14.33
CA GLY A 523 1.02 4.62 -14.47
C GLY A 523 0.89 5.42 -15.76
N LYS A 524 -0.35 5.77 -16.10
CA LYS A 524 -0.69 6.63 -17.25
C LYS A 524 -1.32 7.92 -16.75
N SER A 525 -1.07 9.02 -17.45
CA SER A 525 -1.83 10.25 -17.19
C SER A 525 -3.32 10.04 -17.49
N LEU A 526 -4.17 10.61 -16.65
CA LEU A 526 -5.63 10.60 -16.78
C LEU A 526 -6.16 11.74 -17.68
N ILE A 527 -5.26 12.62 -18.15
CA ILE A 527 -5.55 13.72 -19.08
C ILE A 527 -4.67 13.65 -20.31
#